data_91f333a054fd34dbaa7609aa6b2694a0
#
_entry.id   91f333a054fd34dbaa7609aa6b2694a0
#
_cell.length_a   1.000
_cell.length_b   1.000
_cell.length_c   1.000
_cell.angle_alpha   90.00
_cell.angle_beta   90.00
_cell.angle_gamma   90.00
#
_symmetry.space_group_name_H-M   'P 1'
#
loop_
_entity.id
_entity.type
_entity.pdbx_description
1 polymer ?
#
loop_
_entity_poly.entity_id
_entity_poly.type
_entity_poly.pdbx_seq_one_letter_code
_entity_poly.pdbx_strand_id
1 'polypeptide(L)' 'VSRKDIKLEWIQYVIDYPIREQIQPDGRVRRWAKIAEADNRYLRVILLEDGQTVHNAFFARSFKEDT' A
#
# COMPACT_ATOMS: atom_id res chain seq x y z
N VAL A 1 7.55 8.57 6.35
CA VAL A 1 7.12 9.26 5.17
C VAL A 1 6.12 10.33 5.51
N SER A 2 6.41 11.49 5.04
CA SER A 2 5.54 12.58 5.35
C SER A 2 4.62 12.81 4.17
N ARG A 3 3.46 12.26 4.20
CA ARG A 3 2.49 12.41 3.12
C ARG A 3 1.22 12.98 3.69
N LYS A 4 1.02 14.27 3.56
CA LYS A 4 -0.16 14.91 4.12
C LYS A 4 -1.45 14.43 3.46
N ASP A 5 -1.35 13.97 2.22
CA ASP A 5 -2.52 13.55 1.48
C ASP A 5 -2.86 12.06 1.68
N ILE A 6 -2.11 11.34 2.49
CA ILE A 6 -2.40 9.94 2.76
C ILE A 6 -2.79 9.78 4.22
N LYS A 7 -4.00 9.30 4.45
CA LYS A 7 -4.51 9.12 5.81
C LYS A 7 -4.04 7.81 6.40
N LEU A 8 -3.81 7.80 7.71
CA LEU A 8 -3.39 6.58 8.38
C LEU A 8 -4.42 5.46 8.23
N GLU A 9 -5.71 5.80 8.22
CA GLU A 9 -6.74 4.79 8.06
C GLU A 9 -6.67 4.12 6.68
N TRP A 10 -6.19 4.82 5.67
CA TRP A 10 -6.03 4.23 4.36
C TRP A 10 -4.87 3.23 4.36
N ILE A 11 -3.79 3.58 5.07
CA ILE A 11 -2.64 2.69 5.19
C ILE A 11 -3.06 1.42 5.91
N GLN A 12 -3.82 1.57 6.99
CA GLN A 12 -4.29 0.41 7.74
C GLN A 12 -5.21 -0.46 6.87
N TYR A 13 -6.05 0.17 6.07
CA TYR A 13 -6.94 -0.57 5.19
C TYR A 13 -6.15 -1.42 4.19
N VAL A 14 -5.08 -0.86 3.62
CA VAL A 14 -4.24 -1.61 2.69
C VAL A 14 -3.58 -2.80 3.38
N ILE A 15 -3.15 -2.60 4.61
CA ILE A 15 -2.51 -3.67 5.37
C ILE A 15 -3.51 -4.80 5.65
N ASP A 16 -4.73 -4.44 6.03
CA ASP A 16 -5.74 -5.44 6.41
C ASP A 16 -6.46 -6.08 5.25
N TYR A 17 -6.68 -5.34 4.16
CA TYR A 17 -7.48 -5.82 3.03
C TYR A 17 -6.80 -5.55 1.69
N PRO A 18 -5.58 -6.05 1.48
CA PRO A 18 -4.90 -5.80 0.22
C PRO A 18 -5.55 -6.59 -0.91
N ILE A 19 -5.59 -5.98 -2.09
CA ILE A 19 -6.05 -6.70 -3.27
C ILE A 19 -4.88 -7.41 -3.92
N ARG A 20 -3.65 -7.05 -3.53
CA ARG A 20 -2.46 -7.70 -4.05
C ARG A 20 -1.33 -7.56 -3.05
N GLU A 21 -0.49 -8.58 -2.97
CA GLU A 21 0.66 -8.57 -2.09
C GLU A 21 1.84 -9.16 -2.83
N GLN A 22 3.02 -8.58 -2.63
CA GLN A 22 4.24 -9.09 -3.23
C GLN A 22 5.35 -9.00 -2.20
N ILE A 23 6.10 -10.07 -2.05
CA ILE A 23 7.25 -10.08 -1.14
C ILE A 23 8.50 -9.84 -1.97
N GLN A 24 9.27 -8.83 -1.61
CA GLN A 24 10.48 -8.48 -2.32
C GLN A 24 11.64 -9.41 -1.93
N PRO A 25 12.68 -9.49 -2.75
CA PRO A 25 13.83 -10.33 -2.43
C PRO A 25 14.49 -10.01 -1.10
N ASP A 26 14.40 -8.75 -0.64
CA ASP A 26 15.00 -8.36 0.64
C ASP A 26 14.07 -8.63 1.82
N GLY A 27 12.93 -9.24 1.58
CA GLY A 27 12.00 -9.58 2.65
C GLY A 27 10.91 -8.55 2.90
N ARG A 28 11.01 -7.39 2.30
CA ARG A 28 9.97 -6.38 2.48
C ARG A 28 8.69 -6.79 1.75
N VAL A 29 7.57 -6.31 2.26
CA VAL A 29 6.26 -6.68 1.72
C VAL A 29 5.61 -5.47 1.09
N ARG A 30 5.15 -5.62 -0.14
CA ARG A 30 4.37 -4.60 -0.82
C ARG A 30 2.92 -5.02 -0.83
N ARG A 31 2.03 -4.13 -0.43
CA ARG A 31 0.58 -4.38 -0.49
C ARG A 31 -0.11 -3.22 -1.17
N TRP A 32 -1.11 -3.54 -1.98
CA TRP A 32 -1.88 -2.54 -2.72
C TRP A 32 -3.35 -2.70 -2.41
N ALA A 33 -4.07 -1.59 -2.36
CA ALA A 33 -5.53 -1.61 -2.31
C ALA A 33 -6.06 -0.34 -2.95
N LYS A 34 -7.29 -0.40 -3.42
CA LYS A 34 -7.93 0.76 -4.03
C LYS A 34 -8.58 1.58 -2.93
N ILE A 35 -8.33 2.88 -2.94
CA ILE A 35 -8.89 3.80 -1.94
C ILE A 35 -9.99 4.61 -2.61
N ALA A 36 -11.23 4.25 -2.34
CA ALA A 36 -12.37 4.93 -2.95
C ALA A 36 -12.40 6.42 -2.62
N GLU A 37 -12.05 6.77 -1.39
CA GLU A 37 -12.06 8.18 -1.00
C GLU A 37 -11.00 9.01 -1.70
N ALA A 38 -10.03 8.37 -2.32
CA ALA A 38 -8.94 9.05 -3.03
C ALA A 38 -9.12 8.87 -4.53
N ASP A 39 -10.34 9.01 -5.02
CA ASP A 39 -10.67 8.90 -6.44
C ASP A 39 -10.33 7.52 -6.99
N ASN A 40 -10.51 6.51 -6.18
CA ASN A 40 -10.25 5.12 -6.57
C ASN A 40 -8.81 4.87 -7.00
N ARG A 41 -7.88 5.63 -6.47
CA ARG A 41 -6.47 5.40 -6.75
C ARG A 41 -5.96 4.23 -5.91
N TYR A 42 -4.92 3.56 -6.42
CA TYR A 42 -4.33 2.44 -5.70
C TYR A 42 -3.23 2.94 -4.79
N LEU A 43 -3.34 2.63 -3.52
CA LEU A 43 -2.33 2.99 -2.53
C LEU A 43 -1.41 1.80 -2.31
N ARG A 44 -0.12 2.01 -2.49
CA ARG A 44 0.89 0.99 -2.23
C ARG A 44 1.53 1.26 -0.88
N VAL A 45 1.56 0.25 -0.03
CA VAL A 45 2.20 0.34 1.27
C VAL A 45 3.34 -0.66 1.29
N ILE A 46 4.52 -0.22 1.69
CA ILE A 46 5.68 -1.09 1.80
C ILE A 46 5.94 -1.32 3.28
N LEU A 47 5.93 -2.58 3.67
CA LEU A 47 6.17 -2.97 5.06
C LEU A 47 7.54 -3.60 5.18
N LEU A 48 8.11 -3.55 6.38
CA LEU A 48 9.36 -4.22 6.64
C LEU A 48 9.12 -5.73 6.74
N GLU A 49 10.19 -6.49 6.97
CA GLU A 49 10.11 -7.94 7.00
C GLU A 49 9.12 -8.50 8.01
N ASP A 50 8.80 -7.74 9.06
CA ASP A 50 7.85 -8.19 10.07
C ASP A 50 6.41 -8.15 9.55
N GLY A 51 6.20 -7.58 8.37
CA GLY A 51 4.86 -7.49 7.80
C GLY A 51 3.95 -6.52 8.51
N GLN A 52 4.48 -5.70 9.39
CA GLN A 52 3.68 -4.76 10.17
C GLN A 52 4.21 -3.33 10.16
N THR A 53 5.51 -3.15 10.19
CA THR A 53 6.09 -1.82 10.28
C THR A 53 6.06 -1.16 8.91
N VAL A 54 5.39 -0.01 8.81
CA VAL A 54 5.29 0.72 7.55
C VAL A 54 6.62 1.40 7.24
N HIS A 55 7.21 1.04 6.11
CA HIS A 55 8.44 1.65 5.66
C HIS A 55 8.13 2.84 4.75
N ASN A 56 7.13 2.71 3.89
CA ASN A 56 6.77 3.77 2.97
C ASN A 56 5.34 3.56 2.48
N ALA A 57 4.71 4.60 1.97
CA ALA A 57 3.38 4.51 1.41
C ALA A 57 3.20 5.61 0.37
N PHE A 58 2.66 5.26 -0.80
CA PHE A 58 2.40 6.25 -1.84
C PHE A 58 1.43 5.69 -2.87
N PHE A 59 0.79 6.57 -3.61
CA PHE A 59 -0.16 6.14 -4.64
C PHE A 59 0.60 5.60 -5.85
N ALA A 60 0.18 4.43 -6.33
CA ALA A 60 0.82 3.78 -7.46
C ALA A 60 0.10 4.17 -8.74
N ARG A 61 0.73 5.00 -9.54
CA ARG A 61 0.08 5.51 -10.75
C ARG A 61 -0.11 4.47 -11.83
N SER A 62 0.82 3.55 -11.96
CA SER A 62 0.78 2.61 -13.06
C SER A 62 0.27 1.24 -12.67
N PHE A 63 -0.18 1.06 -11.45
CA PHE A 63 -0.68 -0.24 -11.02
C PHE A 63 -2.01 -0.55 -11.69
N LYS A 64 -2.15 -1.75 -12.23
CA LYS A 64 -3.40 -2.21 -12.79
C LYS A 64 -3.80 -3.50 -12.13
N GLU A 65 -5.07 -3.53 -11.72
CA GLU A 65 -5.53 -4.58 -10.87
C GLU A 65 -5.52 -5.90 -11.52
N ASP A 66 -5.87 -6.16 -12.63
CA ASP A 66 -6.04 -7.40 -13.12
C ASP A 66 -5.56 -7.63 -14.39
N THR A 67 -4.69 -7.11 -14.78
CA THR A 67 -4.20 -7.40 -16.04
C THR A 67 -3.96 -8.73 -16.52
#